data_843df33b3eaa6e067de4a22dc9ff0247
#
_entry.id   843df33b3eaa6e067de4a22dc9ff0247
#
_cell.length_a   1.000
_cell.length_b   1.000
_cell.length_c   1.000
_cell.angle_alpha   90.00
_cell.angle_beta   90.00
_cell.angle_gamma   90.00
#
_symmetry.space_group_name_H-M   'P 1'
#
loop_
_entity.id
_entity.type
_entity.pdbx_description
1 polymer ?
#
loop_
_entity_poly.entity_id
_entity_poly.type
_entity_poly.pdbx_seq_one_letter_code
_entity_poly.pdbx_strand_id
1 'polypeptide(L)'
;VLGTPVQAIMDTEDRELFVEKLNEINVKTIKSEAVENLEDARRAAKELGYPVIIRAAYALGGLGSGFCDNEEELNVLAEKAFSFSPQVLVEKSLKGWKEVEYEVVRDRYDNCITVCNMENFDPLGIHTGESIVIAPSQTLTNAEYHKLRELAIRIIRHIGIVGECNVQYAFDPESEDYRVIEVNARLSRSSALASKATGYPLAFVAAKLGLGYGLFDLKNSVTKTTSAFFEPALDYVVCKIPRWDLGKFHGVDRELGSSMKSVGEVMAIGRTFEEAIQKGLRMIGQGMHGFVENKELVIEDVDKALREPTDKRIFVISKAMRAGYTVDQIHELTKIDKWFLQKLQHIMDTSKEMHEWGNNHKQITDMPDELLRKAKVQGFSDFQIARAIGYEGDMEDGILYVRNHRKQVGILPVVKQIDTLAAEYPAQTNYLYLTYSGVANDVKYLGDHKSIVVLGSGAYRIGSSVEFDWCGVQALQTIRKEGYRSVMINYNPETVSTDYDMCDRLYFDELTFERVMDILELENPHGVIVSTGGQIPNNLALRLDAQNVNILGTSAK
;
A
#
# COMPACT_ATOMS: atom_id res chain seq x y z
N VAL A 1 8.21 3.52 -32.24
CA VAL A 1 7.99 3.42 -30.80
C VAL A 1 8.71 4.59 -30.14
N LEU A 2 8.03 5.26 -29.22
CA LEU A 2 8.59 6.38 -28.45
C LEU A 2 8.94 5.88 -27.03
N GLY A 3 10.00 6.44 -26.46
CA GLY A 3 10.49 6.04 -25.14
C GLY A 3 11.40 4.82 -25.20
N THR A 4 11.09 3.77 -24.43
CA THR A 4 11.89 2.55 -24.34
C THR A 4 12.02 1.86 -25.70
N PRO A 5 13.24 1.54 -26.17
CA PRO A 5 13.45 0.81 -27.41
C PRO A 5 12.80 -0.57 -27.38
N VAL A 6 12.33 -1.04 -28.54
CA VAL A 6 11.69 -2.39 -28.65
C VAL A 6 12.63 -3.49 -28.19
N GLN A 7 13.93 -3.40 -28.49
CA GLN A 7 14.91 -4.38 -28.04
C GLN A 7 14.98 -4.44 -26.50
N ALA A 8 14.96 -3.30 -25.81
CA ALA A 8 14.96 -3.26 -24.35
C ALA A 8 13.68 -3.90 -23.75
N ILE A 9 12.53 -3.75 -24.42
CA ILE A 9 11.31 -4.45 -24.03
C ILE A 9 11.46 -5.96 -24.21
N MET A 10 12.00 -6.41 -25.34
CA MET A 10 12.27 -7.83 -25.58
C MET A 10 13.23 -8.41 -24.56
N ASP A 11 14.31 -7.70 -24.25
CA ASP A 11 15.33 -8.11 -23.26
C ASP A 11 14.77 -8.24 -21.84
N THR A 12 13.69 -7.57 -21.53
CA THR A 12 13.03 -7.66 -20.20
C THR A 12 11.88 -8.66 -20.15
N GLU A 13 11.15 -8.84 -21.23
CA GLU A 13 9.99 -9.73 -21.27
C GLU A 13 10.36 -11.18 -21.58
N ASP A 14 11.45 -11.41 -22.34
CA ASP A 14 11.96 -12.74 -22.61
C ASP A 14 12.92 -13.18 -21.52
N ARG A 15 12.64 -14.32 -20.90
CA ARG A 15 13.40 -14.78 -19.73
C ARG A 15 14.86 -15.14 -20.05
N GLU A 16 15.14 -15.71 -21.20
CA GLU A 16 16.51 -16.05 -21.61
C GLU A 16 17.31 -14.79 -21.90
N LEU A 17 16.76 -13.88 -22.71
CA LEU A 17 17.40 -12.61 -23.02
C LEU A 17 17.66 -11.79 -21.73
N PHE A 18 16.69 -11.79 -20.81
CA PHE A 18 16.84 -11.11 -19.53
C PHE A 18 18.01 -11.65 -18.72
N VAL A 19 18.13 -12.96 -18.57
CA VAL A 19 19.24 -13.60 -17.86
C VAL A 19 20.57 -13.33 -18.56
N GLU A 20 20.63 -13.41 -19.90
CA GLU A 20 21.84 -13.08 -20.66
C GLU A 20 22.27 -11.64 -20.44
N LYS A 21 21.34 -10.70 -20.54
CA LYS A 21 21.60 -9.26 -20.32
C LYS A 21 22.15 -8.96 -18.93
N LEU A 22 21.59 -9.57 -17.90
CA LEU A 22 22.08 -9.37 -16.53
C LEU A 22 23.42 -10.06 -16.27
N ASN A 23 23.69 -11.20 -16.90
CA ASN A 23 24.99 -11.87 -16.84
C ASN A 23 26.11 -11.02 -17.45
N GLU A 24 25.85 -10.25 -18.53
CA GLU A 24 26.83 -9.32 -19.14
C GLU A 24 27.42 -8.32 -18.14
N ILE A 25 26.67 -7.98 -17.09
CA ILE A 25 27.08 -7.04 -16.04
C ILE A 25 27.27 -7.70 -14.66
N ASN A 26 27.36 -9.02 -14.62
CA ASN A 26 27.52 -9.82 -13.39
C ASN A 26 26.44 -9.55 -12.32
N VAL A 27 25.20 -9.39 -12.75
CA VAL A 27 24.05 -9.25 -11.86
C VAL A 27 23.36 -10.60 -11.71
N LYS A 28 23.09 -10.97 -10.46
CA LYS A 28 22.53 -12.29 -10.14
C LYS A 28 21.04 -12.34 -10.40
N THR A 29 20.59 -13.35 -11.15
CA THR A 29 19.17 -13.68 -11.34
C THR A 29 18.80 -14.96 -10.60
N ILE A 30 17.50 -15.27 -10.53
CA ILE A 30 17.06 -16.56 -9.98
C ILE A 30 17.48 -17.66 -10.96
N LYS A 31 18.06 -18.73 -10.43
CA LYS A 31 18.39 -19.91 -11.24
C LYS A 31 17.10 -20.54 -11.74
N SER A 32 16.97 -20.61 -13.04
CA SER A 32 15.81 -21.17 -13.73
C SER A 32 16.21 -21.93 -14.97
N GLU A 33 15.37 -22.85 -15.40
CA GLU A 33 15.50 -23.60 -16.64
C GLU A 33 14.15 -23.65 -17.37
N ALA A 34 14.15 -23.32 -18.65
CA ALA A 34 12.98 -23.45 -19.50
C ALA A 34 12.89 -24.90 -20.02
N VAL A 35 11.74 -25.51 -19.88
CA VAL A 35 11.50 -26.90 -20.25
C VAL A 35 10.21 -27.03 -21.06
N GLU A 36 10.13 -28.03 -21.92
CA GLU A 36 9.01 -28.25 -22.83
C GLU A 36 8.24 -29.54 -22.55
N ASN A 37 8.69 -30.34 -21.58
CA ASN A 37 8.04 -31.58 -21.20
C ASN A 37 8.27 -31.89 -19.71
N LEU A 38 7.49 -32.84 -19.19
CA LEU A 38 7.50 -33.20 -17.77
C LEU A 38 8.81 -33.88 -17.33
N GLU A 39 9.46 -34.64 -18.22
CA GLU A 39 10.71 -35.33 -17.90
C GLU A 39 11.85 -34.33 -17.67
N ASP A 40 11.96 -33.33 -18.56
CA ASP A 40 12.90 -32.24 -18.40
C ASP A 40 12.61 -31.38 -17.16
N ALA A 41 11.33 -31.16 -16.83
CA ALA A 41 10.93 -30.46 -15.61
C ALA A 41 11.42 -31.20 -14.35
N ARG A 42 11.30 -32.52 -14.30
CA ARG A 42 11.82 -33.35 -13.19
C ARG A 42 13.33 -33.26 -13.07
N ARG A 43 14.03 -33.36 -14.20
CA ARG A 43 15.49 -33.23 -14.24
C ARG A 43 15.94 -31.86 -13.72
N ALA A 44 15.37 -30.77 -14.25
CA ALA A 44 15.67 -29.41 -13.85
C ALA A 44 15.42 -29.18 -12.36
N ALA A 45 14.27 -29.63 -11.84
CA ALA A 45 13.96 -29.51 -10.42
C ALA A 45 14.94 -30.26 -9.50
N LYS A 46 15.39 -31.43 -9.94
CA LYS A 46 16.40 -32.22 -9.21
C LYS A 46 17.76 -31.52 -9.18
N GLU A 47 18.17 -30.90 -10.30
CA GLU A 47 19.43 -30.16 -10.40
C GLU A 47 19.40 -28.85 -9.61
N LEU A 48 18.27 -28.12 -9.61
CA LEU A 48 18.08 -26.90 -8.83
C LEU A 48 17.92 -27.18 -7.32
N GLY A 49 17.41 -28.36 -6.98
CA GLY A 49 17.06 -28.76 -5.62
C GLY A 49 15.74 -28.15 -5.15
N TYR A 50 14.88 -29.01 -4.56
CA TYR A 50 13.60 -28.54 -3.98
C TYR A 50 13.82 -27.61 -2.79
N PRO A 51 12.88 -26.70 -2.51
CA PRO A 51 11.68 -26.40 -3.26
C PRO A 51 11.97 -25.63 -4.57
N VAL A 52 11.10 -25.82 -5.56
CA VAL A 52 11.13 -25.10 -6.84
C VAL A 52 9.79 -24.41 -7.11
N ILE A 53 9.81 -23.45 -8.02
CA ILE A 53 8.60 -22.80 -8.56
C ILE A 53 8.42 -23.26 -10.02
N ILE A 54 7.20 -23.59 -10.37
CA ILE A 54 6.79 -23.81 -11.76
C ILE A 54 6.05 -22.57 -12.24
N ARG A 55 6.38 -22.09 -13.45
CA ARG A 55 5.67 -20.99 -14.12
C ARG A 55 5.43 -21.33 -15.57
N ALA A 56 4.21 -21.10 -16.06
CA ALA A 56 3.93 -21.11 -17.49
C ALA A 56 4.61 -19.89 -18.14
N ALA A 57 5.43 -20.09 -19.18
CA ALA A 57 6.35 -19.07 -19.70
C ALA A 57 5.67 -17.80 -20.21
N TYR A 58 4.43 -17.89 -20.71
CA TYR A 58 3.71 -16.78 -21.34
C TYR A 58 2.38 -16.46 -20.66
N ALA A 59 2.18 -16.90 -19.42
CA ALA A 59 0.94 -16.69 -18.69
C ALA A 59 0.96 -15.37 -17.92
N LEU A 60 -0.05 -14.53 -18.11
CA LEU A 60 -0.24 -13.29 -17.37
C LEU A 60 -0.82 -13.59 -15.97
N GLY A 61 -0.38 -12.80 -14.97
CA GLY A 61 -0.94 -12.84 -13.63
C GLY A 61 -0.66 -14.12 -12.84
N GLY A 62 0.39 -14.87 -13.19
CA GLY A 62 0.80 -16.06 -12.45
C GLY A 62 -0.06 -17.31 -12.68
N LEU A 63 -0.93 -17.31 -13.69
CA LEU A 63 -1.72 -18.49 -14.07
C LEU A 63 -0.80 -19.66 -14.43
N GLY A 64 -1.08 -20.84 -13.85
CA GLY A 64 -0.24 -22.02 -14.04
C GLY A 64 1.09 -21.99 -13.28
N SER A 65 1.23 -21.10 -12.28
CA SER A 65 2.38 -21.03 -11.38
C SER A 65 2.08 -21.67 -10.03
N GLY A 66 3.11 -22.20 -9.37
CA GLY A 66 2.99 -22.71 -8.02
C GLY A 66 4.32 -23.22 -7.48
N PHE A 67 4.35 -23.41 -6.15
CA PHE A 67 5.48 -23.99 -5.44
C PHE A 67 5.38 -25.51 -5.42
N CYS A 68 6.53 -26.18 -5.50
CA CYS A 68 6.65 -27.63 -5.40
C CYS A 68 7.74 -27.94 -4.39
N ASP A 69 7.38 -28.58 -3.28
CA ASP A 69 8.31 -29.03 -2.26
C ASP A 69 8.92 -30.40 -2.59
N ASN A 70 8.31 -31.13 -3.52
CA ASN A 70 8.70 -32.48 -3.92
C ASN A 70 8.28 -32.79 -5.37
N GLU A 71 8.70 -33.99 -5.85
CA GLU A 71 8.44 -34.41 -7.24
C GLU A 71 6.93 -34.70 -7.51
N GLU A 72 6.18 -35.13 -6.51
CA GLU A 72 4.74 -35.41 -6.70
C GLU A 72 3.97 -34.11 -6.98
N GLU A 73 4.24 -33.07 -6.19
CA GLU A 73 3.68 -31.74 -6.39
C GLU A 73 4.13 -31.13 -7.72
N LEU A 74 5.42 -31.32 -8.09
CA LEU A 74 5.94 -30.91 -9.39
C LEU A 74 5.14 -31.50 -10.54
N ASN A 75 4.87 -32.80 -10.51
CA ASN A 75 4.15 -33.49 -11.58
C ASN A 75 2.77 -32.87 -11.82
N VAL A 76 2.02 -32.65 -10.74
CA VAL A 76 0.66 -32.06 -10.81
C VAL A 76 0.69 -30.64 -11.36
N LEU A 77 1.59 -29.82 -10.85
CA LEU A 77 1.69 -28.41 -11.26
C LEU A 77 2.27 -28.24 -12.65
N ALA A 78 3.27 -29.04 -13.04
CA ALA A 78 3.86 -28.98 -14.37
C ALA A 78 2.86 -29.41 -15.45
N GLU A 79 2.11 -30.46 -15.24
CA GLU A 79 1.04 -30.87 -16.17
C GLU A 79 0.00 -29.77 -16.36
N LYS A 80 -0.40 -29.12 -15.28
CA LYS A 80 -1.30 -27.97 -15.32
C LYS A 80 -0.67 -26.80 -16.08
N ALA A 81 0.58 -26.46 -15.79
CA ALA A 81 1.29 -25.37 -16.47
C ALA A 81 1.44 -25.61 -17.97
N PHE A 82 1.75 -26.84 -18.40
CA PHE A 82 1.83 -27.22 -19.83
C PHE A 82 0.46 -27.16 -20.54
N SER A 83 -0.66 -27.21 -19.82
CA SER A 83 -1.97 -26.96 -20.42
C SER A 83 -2.20 -25.50 -20.82
N PHE A 84 -1.45 -24.57 -20.25
CA PHE A 84 -1.54 -23.13 -20.54
C PHE A 84 -0.42 -22.64 -21.47
N SER A 85 0.72 -23.32 -21.49
CA SER A 85 1.89 -22.89 -22.27
C SER A 85 2.71 -24.10 -22.73
N PRO A 86 3.23 -24.10 -23.96
CA PRO A 86 4.12 -25.16 -24.44
C PRO A 86 5.48 -25.16 -23.74
N GLN A 87 5.86 -24.06 -23.10
CA GLN A 87 7.10 -23.90 -22.35
C GLN A 87 6.78 -23.54 -20.90
N VAL A 88 7.48 -24.19 -20.00
CA VAL A 88 7.36 -23.98 -18.55
C VAL A 88 8.74 -23.67 -17.98
N LEU A 89 8.80 -22.72 -17.04
CA LEU A 89 10.01 -22.40 -16.29
C LEU A 89 10.01 -23.19 -14.98
N VAL A 90 11.13 -23.85 -14.69
CA VAL A 90 11.42 -24.45 -13.39
C VAL A 90 12.46 -23.55 -12.72
N GLU A 91 12.11 -22.94 -11.61
CA GLU A 91 12.94 -21.95 -10.93
C GLU A 91 13.27 -22.40 -9.51
N LYS A 92 14.48 -22.08 -9.02
CA LYS A 92 14.80 -22.25 -7.61
C LYS A 92 13.90 -21.38 -6.74
N SER A 93 13.22 -21.98 -5.77
CA SER A 93 12.43 -21.22 -4.80
C SER A 93 13.33 -20.46 -3.83
N LEU A 94 13.02 -19.18 -3.65
CA LEU A 94 13.62 -18.29 -2.63
C LEU A 94 12.57 -17.92 -1.57
N LYS A 95 11.61 -18.81 -1.34
CA LYS A 95 10.54 -18.61 -0.35
C LYS A 95 11.14 -18.23 1.01
N GLY A 96 10.60 -17.18 1.61
CA GLY A 96 11.09 -16.67 2.89
C GLY A 96 12.11 -15.53 2.80
N TRP A 97 12.70 -15.27 1.62
CA TRP A 97 13.51 -14.09 1.41
C TRP A 97 12.64 -12.83 1.41
N LYS A 98 13.26 -11.67 1.62
CA LYS A 98 12.56 -10.38 1.46
C LYS A 98 12.33 -10.08 0.00
N GLU A 99 11.24 -9.39 -0.30
CA GLU A 99 10.99 -8.78 -1.59
C GLU A 99 11.09 -7.27 -1.48
N VAL A 100 11.93 -6.67 -2.33
CA VAL A 100 12.20 -5.22 -2.35
C VAL A 100 12.08 -4.73 -3.79
N GLU A 101 11.46 -3.58 -3.97
CA GLU A 101 11.24 -2.97 -5.28
C GLU A 101 11.82 -1.57 -5.35
N TYR A 102 12.27 -1.20 -6.55
CA TYR A 102 12.67 0.16 -6.91
C TYR A 102 11.92 0.62 -8.16
N GLU A 103 11.22 1.74 -8.05
CA GLU A 103 10.72 2.47 -9.22
C GLU A 103 11.84 3.39 -9.72
N VAL A 104 12.19 3.23 -11.00
CA VAL A 104 13.35 3.89 -11.62
C VAL A 104 12.90 4.67 -12.83
N VAL A 105 13.45 5.87 -13.00
CA VAL A 105 13.22 6.71 -14.16
C VAL A 105 14.54 7.03 -14.83
N ARG A 106 14.62 6.85 -16.16
CA ARG A 106 15.80 7.18 -16.96
C ARG A 106 15.39 7.88 -18.23
N ASP A 107 16.08 8.99 -18.54
CA ASP A 107 15.91 9.71 -19.81
C ASP A 107 16.87 9.20 -20.90
N ARG A 108 16.70 9.73 -22.11
CA ARG A 108 17.57 9.37 -23.26
C ARG A 108 19.01 9.88 -23.15
N TYR A 109 19.28 10.79 -22.21
CA TYR A 109 20.59 11.40 -21.97
C TYR A 109 21.38 10.67 -20.86
N ASP A 110 20.88 9.51 -20.43
CA ASP A 110 21.44 8.68 -19.37
C ASP A 110 21.33 9.28 -17.95
N ASN A 111 20.47 10.25 -17.75
CA ASN A 111 20.12 10.66 -16.39
C ASN A 111 19.15 9.63 -15.79
N CYS A 112 19.49 9.10 -14.62
CA CYS A 112 18.77 8.02 -14.01
C CYS A 112 18.59 8.26 -12.50
N ILE A 113 17.38 8.09 -12.00
CA ILE A 113 17.02 8.23 -10.57
C ILE A 113 16.15 7.07 -10.11
N THR A 114 16.23 6.74 -8.83
CA THR A 114 15.24 5.92 -8.17
C THR A 114 14.20 6.83 -7.52
N VAL A 115 12.94 6.65 -7.88
CA VAL A 115 11.85 7.51 -7.39
C VAL A 115 11.29 7.01 -6.08
N CYS A 116 11.16 5.70 -5.95
CA CYS A 116 10.60 5.08 -4.75
C CYS A 116 11.26 3.72 -4.50
N ASN A 117 11.56 3.46 -3.25
CA ASN A 117 11.93 2.14 -2.75
C ASN A 117 10.77 1.59 -1.91
N MET A 118 10.41 0.35 -2.15
CA MET A 118 9.29 -0.33 -1.49
C MET A 118 9.72 -1.70 -0.99
N GLU A 119 9.13 -2.13 0.11
CA GLU A 119 9.39 -3.41 0.75
C GLU A 119 8.08 -4.14 1.02
N ASN A 120 8.02 -5.43 0.70
CA ASN A 120 6.89 -6.26 1.05
C ASN A 120 6.93 -6.63 2.53
N PHE A 121 5.79 -6.51 3.20
CA PHE A 121 5.59 -7.02 4.55
C PHE A 121 5.63 -8.56 4.58
N ASP A 122 5.01 -9.17 3.58
CA ASP A 122 5.03 -10.62 3.40
C ASP A 122 6.34 -11.05 2.75
N PRO A 123 6.95 -12.16 3.18
CA PRO A 123 8.13 -12.71 2.53
C PRO A 123 7.82 -13.18 1.11
N LEU A 124 8.87 -13.39 0.31
CA LEU A 124 8.78 -13.92 -1.05
C LEU A 124 8.02 -15.25 -1.05
N GLY A 125 7.14 -15.40 -2.02
CA GLY A 125 6.22 -16.53 -2.16
C GLY A 125 4.77 -16.09 -2.38
N ILE A 126 4.47 -14.83 -2.08
CA ILE A 126 3.19 -14.18 -2.35
C ILE A 126 3.46 -13.13 -3.42
N HIS A 127 2.61 -13.08 -4.45
CA HIS A 127 2.72 -12.06 -5.50
C HIS A 127 2.69 -10.65 -4.86
N THR A 128 3.53 -9.72 -5.34
CA THR A 128 3.63 -8.38 -4.76
C THR A 128 2.28 -7.63 -4.78
N GLY A 129 1.43 -7.89 -5.77
CA GLY A 129 0.05 -7.38 -5.82
C GLY A 129 -0.86 -7.88 -4.69
N GLU A 130 -0.50 -9.00 -4.05
CA GLU A 130 -1.21 -9.64 -2.94
C GLU A 130 -0.58 -9.33 -1.58
N SER A 131 0.55 -8.65 -1.56
CA SER A 131 1.28 -8.30 -0.34
C SER A 131 0.91 -6.93 0.20
N ILE A 132 1.03 -6.76 1.51
CA ILE A 132 1.13 -5.45 2.14
C ILE A 132 2.49 -4.88 1.77
N VAL A 133 2.54 -3.65 1.24
CA VAL A 133 3.77 -3.00 0.79
C VAL A 133 4.02 -1.72 1.56
N ILE A 134 5.24 -1.51 2.00
CA ILE A 134 5.66 -0.37 2.80
C ILE A 134 6.65 0.49 2.00
N ALA A 135 6.43 1.79 1.97
CA ALA A 135 7.34 2.76 1.38
C ALA A 135 7.63 3.92 2.38
N PRO A 136 8.90 4.31 2.53
CA PRO A 136 10.11 3.62 2.05
C PRO A 136 10.37 2.32 2.82
N SER A 137 11.29 1.47 2.34
CA SER A 137 11.73 0.27 3.07
C SER A 137 12.13 0.61 4.50
N GLN A 138 11.70 -0.21 5.46
CA GLN A 138 11.94 0.02 6.89
C GLN A 138 13.03 -0.89 7.48
N THR A 139 13.30 -2.03 6.84
CA THR A 139 14.18 -3.06 7.40
C THR A 139 15.51 -3.19 6.68
N LEU A 140 15.76 -2.39 5.65
CA LEU A 140 17.06 -2.31 4.99
C LEU A 140 18.00 -1.37 5.76
N THR A 141 19.24 -1.79 5.94
CA THR A 141 20.32 -0.89 6.35
C THR A 141 20.65 0.10 5.22
N ASN A 142 21.32 1.19 5.55
CA ASN A 142 21.78 2.15 4.55
C ASN A 142 22.67 1.51 3.47
N ALA A 143 23.54 0.58 3.85
CA ALA A 143 24.42 -0.14 2.93
C ALA A 143 23.63 -1.02 1.96
N GLU A 144 22.65 -1.78 2.46
CA GLU A 144 21.75 -2.62 1.65
C GLU A 144 20.90 -1.79 0.69
N TYR A 145 20.33 -0.70 1.19
CA TYR A 145 19.56 0.23 0.37
C TYR A 145 20.38 0.75 -0.81
N HIS A 146 21.57 1.26 -0.56
CA HIS A 146 22.43 1.80 -1.62
C HIS A 146 22.97 0.73 -2.56
N LYS A 147 23.26 -0.47 -2.07
CA LYS A 147 23.65 -1.62 -2.91
C LYS A 147 22.56 -1.96 -3.94
N LEU A 148 21.32 -2.12 -3.48
CA LEU A 148 20.20 -2.45 -4.38
C LEU A 148 19.85 -1.29 -5.31
N ARG A 149 19.92 -0.04 -4.83
CA ARG A 149 19.75 1.17 -5.65
C ARG A 149 20.77 1.24 -6.77
N GLU A 150 22.06 1.04 -6.47
CA GLU A 150 23.13 1.05 -7.47
C GLU A 150 22.94 -0.05 -8.52
N LEU A 151 22.53 -1.24 -8.08
CA LEU A 151 22.19 -2.34 -8.97
C LEU A 151 21.03 -1.97 -9.90
N ALA A 152 19.97 -1.36 -9.39
CA ALA A 152 18.82 -0.93 -10.19
C ALA A 152 19.25 0.06 -11.30
N ILE A 153 20.01 1.09 -10.95
CA ILE A 153 20.51 2.08 -11.90
C ILE A 153 21.40 1.42 -12.97
N ARG A 154 22.31 0.53 -12.55
CA ARG A 154 23.21 -0.18 -13.46
C ARG A 154 22.46 -1.08 -14.44
N ILE A 155 21.45 -1.81 -13.97
CA ILE A 155 20.59 -2.67 -14.79
C ILE A 155 19.84 -1.83 -15.84
N ILE A 156 19.18 -0.76 -15.41
CA ILE A 156 18.35 0.05 -16.30
C ILE A 156 19.18 0.78 -17.36
N ARG A 157 20.37 1.23 -17.00
CA ARG A 157 21.32 1.81 -17.98
C ARG A 157 21.79 0.76 -18.98
N HIS A 158 22.13 -0.44 -18.51
CA HIS A 158 22.62 -1.52 -19.37
C HIS A 158 21.56 -2.01 -20.37
N ILE A 159 20.33 -2.18 -19.93
CA ILE A 159 19.20 -2.57 -20.80
C ILE A 159 18.83 -1.42 -21.76
N GLY A 160 19.04 -0.17 -21.35
CA GLY A 160 18.77 1.00 -22.18
C GLY A 160 17.30 1.45 -22.13
N ILE A 161 16.62 1.24 -21.01
CA ILE A 161 15.24 1.68 -20.80
C ILE A 161 15.19 3.21 -20.80
N VAL A 162 14.17 3.78 -21.48
CA VAL A 162 13.88 5.22 -21.52
C VAL A 162 12.44 5.44 -21.06
N GLY A 163 12.28 6.05 -19.91
CA GLY A 163 10.98 6.24 -19.27
C GLY A 163 11.01 5.71 -17.86
N GLU A 164 9.94 5.07 -17.45
CA GLU A 164 9.77 4.50 -16.12
C GLU A 164 9.83 2.97 -16.18
N CYS A 165 10.33 2.37 -15.13
CA CYS A 165 10.43 0.93 -14.96
C CYS A 165 10.52 0.55 -13.48
N ASN A 166 10.20 -0.71 -13.22
CA ASN A 166 10.25 -1.32 -11.89
C ASN A 166 11.30 -2.43 -11.87
N VAL A 167 12.11 -2.48 -10.83
CA VAL A 167 13.09 -3.55 -10.57
C VAL A 167 12.74 -4.23 -9.27
N GLN A 168 12.52 -5.55 -9.32
CA GLN A 168 12.17 -6.37 -8.16
C GLN A 168 13.31 -7.29 -7.76
N TYR A 169 13.61 -7.31 -6.47
CA TYR A 169 14.65 -8.11 -5.85
C TYR A 169 14.11 -9.10 -4.83
N ALA A 170 14.63 -10.32 -4.88
CA ALA A 170 14.68 -11.18 -3.71
C ALA A 170 15.98 -10.87 -2.95
N PHE A 171 15.86 -10.64 -1.65
CA PHE A 171 16.97 -10.29 -0.78
C PHE A 171 17.01 -11.22 0.44
N ASP A 172 18.15 -11.88 0.65
CA ASP A 172 18.34 -12.77 1.79
C ASP A 172 18.64 -11.96 3.06
N PRO A 173 17.77 -12.01 4.07
CA PRO A 173 17.96 -11.22 5.29
C PRO A 173 19.18 -11.65 6.14
N GLU A 174 19.73 -12.84 5.91
CA GLU A 174 20.82 -13.39 6.73
C GLU A 174 22.21 -13.19 6.10
N SER A 175 22.29 -13.28 4.77
CA SER A 175 23.58 -13.25 4.05
C SER A 175 23.80 -12.02 3.18
N GLU A 176 22.83 -11.11 3.09
CA GLU A 176 22.82 -9.99 2.14
C GLU A 176 22.97 -10.41 0.67
N ASP A 177 22.74 -11.67 0.34
CA ASP A 177 22.69 -12.14 -1.04
C ASP A 177 21.39 -11.68 -1.70
N TYR A 178 21.41 -11.49 -3.00
CA TYR A 178 20.26 -11.00 -3.75
C TYR A 178 20.05 -11.75 -5.05
N ARG A 179 18.84 -11.68 -5.57
CA ARG A 179 18.50 -12.08 -6.94
C ARG A 179 17.57 -11.03 -7.54
N VAL A 180 17.81 -10.68 -8.79
CA VAL A 180 16.82 -9.89 -9.54
C VAL A 180 15.72 -10.86 -9.98
N ILE A 181 14.49 -10.55 -9.60
CA ILE A 181 13.31 -11.36 -9.95
C ILE A 181 12.89 -11.01 -11.36
N GLU A 182 12.61 -9.72 -11.59
CA GLU A 182 12.17 -9.19 -12.88
C GLU A 182 12.42 -7.69 -12.99
N VAL A 183 12.39 -7.21 -14.22
CA VAL A 183 12.36 -5.79 -14.58
C VAL A 183 11.15 -5.56 -15.46
N ASN A 184 10.25 -4.70 -15.03
CA ASN A 184 9.07 -4.31 -15.79
C ASN A 184 9.37 -3.00 -16.53
N ALA A 185 9.63 -3.04 -17.84
CA ALA A 185 9.93 -1.86 -18.67
C ALA A 185 8.65 -1.10 -19.06
N ARG A 186 7.77 -0.90 -18.10
CA ARG A 186 6.47 -0.26 -18.27
C ARG A 186 5.91 0.22 -16.94
N LEU A 187 4.98 1.15 -16.99
CA LEU A 187 4.16 1.49 -15.82
C LEU A 187 3.37 0.27 -15.32
N SER A 188 3.24 0.17 -14.02
CA SER A 188 2.56 -0.92 -13.32
C SER A 188 1.67 -0.37 -12.19
N ARG A 189 1.04 -1.26 -11.42
CA ARG A 189 0.31 -0.85 -10.20
C ARG A 189 1.25 -0.25 -9.16
N SER A 190 2.45 -0.79 -9.01
CA SER A 190 3.47 -0.24 -8.12
C SER A 190 3.90 1.18 -8.51
N SER A 191 3.91 1.50 -9.81
CA SER A 191 4.19 2.86 -10.29
C SER A 191 3.09 3.85 -9.88
N ALA A 192 1.82 3.43 -9.90
CA ALA A 192 0.71 4.26 -9.40
C ALA A 192 0.86 4.52 -7.90
N LEU A 193 1.14 3.47 -7.12
CA LEU A 193 1.43 3.58 -5.70
C LEU A 193 2.61 4.52 -5.43
N ALA A 194 3.73 4.32 -6.12
CA ALA A 194 4.93 5.14 -5.95
C ALA A 194 4.68 6.62 -6.28
N SER A 195 3.92 6.91 -7.35
CA SER A 195 3.51 8.27 -7.69
C SER A 195 2.73 8.95 -6.57
N LYS A 196 1.75 8.24 -6.01
CA LYS A 196 0.91 8.79 -4.93
C LYS A 196 1.68 8.85 -3.60
N ALA A 197 2.53 7.87 -3.32
CA ALA A 197 3.35 7.85 -2.12
C ALA A 197 4.37 8.99 -2.09
N THR A 198 4.98 9.33 -3.21
CA THR A 198 6.05 10.32 -3.28
C THR A 198 5.58 11.70 -3.74
N GLY A 199 4.41 11.80 -4.38
CA GLY A 199 4.00 13.00 -5.09
C GLY A 199 4.75 13.21 -6.43
N TYR A 200 5.64 12.31 -6.81
CA TYR A 200 6.37 12.34 -8.08
C TYR A 200 5.51 11.73 -9.20
N PRO A 201 5.08 12.50 -10.22
CA PRO A 201 4.09 12.03 -11.19
C PRO A 201 4.73 11.15 -12.27
N LEU A 202 4.96 9.88 -11.99
CA LEU A 202 5.68 8.94 -12.84
C LEU A 202 5.13 8.85 -14.27
N ALA A 203 3.81 8.74 -14.42
CA ALA A 203 3.20 8.64 -15.75
C ALA A 203 3.40 9.90 -16.59
N PHE A 204 3.26 11.07 -15.98
CA PHE A 204 3.53 12.36 -16.64
C PHE A 204 5.00 12.49 -17.06
N VAL A 205 5.92 12.17 -16.14
CA VAL A 205 7.36 12.23 -16.42
C VAL A 205 7.72 11.23 -17.52
N ALA A 206 7.29 9.98 -17.42
CA ALA A 206 7.55 8.96 -18.43
C ALA A 206 7.06 9.36 -19.83
N ALA A 207 5.86 9.96 -19.92
CA ALA A 207 5.35 10.49 -21.19
C ALA A 207 6.23 11.58 -21.77
N LYS A 208 6.70 12.53 -20.94
CA LYS A 208 7.63 13.58 -21.36
C LYS A 208 8.97 13.01 -21.82
N LEU A 209 9.54 12.05 -21.09
CA LEU A 209 10.77 11.37 -21.49
C LEU A 209 10.60 10.61 -22.80
N GLY A 210 9.46 9.97 -23.01
CA GLY A 210 9.10 9.34 -24.28
C GLY A 210 9.05 10.30 -25.46
N LEU A 211 8.70 11.57 -25.23
CA LEU A 211 8.74 12.65 -26.23
C LEU A 211 10.14 13.28 -26.42
N GLY A 212 11.15 12.80 -25.67
CA GLY A 212 12.54 13.22 -25.82
C GLY A 212 13.02 14.30 -24.88
N TYR A 213 12.21 14.72 -23.90
CA TYR A 213 12.66 15.60 -22.82
C TYR A 213 13.69 14.90 -21.93
N GLY A 214 14.63 15.67 -21.37
CA GLY A 214 15.51 15.23 -20.30
C GLY A 214 14.88 15.47 -18.93
N LEU A 215 15.31 14.73 -17.91
CA LEU A 215 14.85 14.93 -16.52
C LEU A 215 15.14 16.35 -16.02
N PHE A 216 16.23 16.95 -16.48
CA PHE A 216 16.61 18.33 -16.14
C PHE A 216 15.72 19.39 -16.81
N ASP A 217 15.00 19.05 -17.89
CA ASP A 217 14.05 19.96 -18.55
C ASP A 217 12.72 20.07 -17.83
N LEU A 218 12.44 19.12 -16.93
CA LEU A 218 11.18 19.02 -16.21
C LEU A 218 11.30 19.58 -14.80
N LYS A 219 10.24 20.24 -14.34
CA LYS A 219 10.16 20.73 -12.96
C LYS A 219 9.60 19.66 -12.04
N ASN A 220 10.06 19.66 -10.79
CA ASN A 220 9.46 18.86 -9.72
C ASN A 220 8.05 19.39 -9.43
N SER A 221 7.04 18.51 -9.48
CA SER A 221 5.63 18.88 -9.29
C SER A 221 5.29 19.27 -7.85
N VAL A 222 6.08 18.81 -6.88
CA VAL A 222 5.89 19.08 -5.45
C VAL A 222 6.41 20.47 -5.07
N THR A 223 7.62 20.80 -5.49
CA THR A 223 8.25 22.10 -5.19
C THR A 223 7.89 23.19 -6.20
N LYS A 224 7.56 22.80 -7.44
CA LYS A 224 7.30 23.65 -8.62
C LYS A 224 8.47 24.54 -9.07
N THR A 225 9.56 24.52 -8.34
CA THR A 225 10.74 25.38 -8.55
C THR A 225 12.02 24.60 -8.82
N THR A 226 12.14 23.38 -8.30
CA THR A 226 13.30 22.50 -8.50
C THR A 226 13.13 21.57 -9.70
N SER A 227 14.21 20.88 -10.09
CA SER A 227 14.21 19.92 -11.20
C SER A 227 13.52 18.61 -10.83
N ALA A 228 12.93 17.93 -11.83
CA ALA A 228 12.48 16.55 -11.69
C ALA A 228 13.65 15.54 -11.63
N PHE A 229 14.86 15.95 -11.94
CA PHE A 229 16.08 15.16 -11.76
C PHE A 229 16.53 15.19 -10.29
N PHE A 230 15.73 14.54 -9.45
CA PHE A 230 15.89 14.49 -8.02
C PHE A 230 15.26 13.22 -7.44
N GLU A 231 15.98 12.51 -6.58
CA GLU A 231 15.46 11.34 -5.89
C GLU A 231 14.61 11.74 -4.69
N PRO A 232 13.34 11.30 -4.61
CA PRO A 232 12.51 11.56 -3.45
C PRO A 232 13.08 10.98 -2.16
N ALA A 233 12.93 11.73 -1.06
CA ALA A 233 13.18 11.30 0.30
C ALA A 233 11.93 11.57 1.14
N LEU A 234 11.43 10.56 1.85
CA LEU A 234 10.16 10.64 2.57
C LEU A 234 10.41 10.70 4.08
N ASP A 235 9.73 11.61 4.78
CA ASP A 235 9.69 11.71 6.24
C ASP A 235 8.41 11.12 6.85
N TYR A 236 7.67 10.35 6.06
CA TYR A 236 6.46 9.63 6.44
C TYR A 236 6.51 8.18 5.93
N VAL A 237 5.61 7.35 6.41
CA VAL A 237 5.48 5.94 6.02
C VAL A 237 4.18 5.74 5.26
N VAL A 238 4.28 5.09 4.12
CA VAL A 238 3.15 4.68 3.30
C VAL A 238 2.95 3.18 3.42
N CYS A 239 1.71 2.76 3.63
CA CYS A 239 1.32 1.36 3.70
C CYS A 239 0.23 1.10 2.66
N LYS A 240 0.53 0.25 1.66
CA LYS A 240 -0.43 -0.27 0.71
C LYS A 240 -0.97 -1.60 1.22
N ILE A 241 -2.28 -1.77 1.22
CA ILE A 241 -2.93 -3.03 1.59
C ILE A 241 -3.88 -3.44 0.47
N PRO A 242 -3.74 -4.67 -0.06
CA PRO A 242 -4.67 -5.20 -1.05
C PRO A 242 -6.06 -5.39 -0.46
N ARG A 243 -7.06 -5.27 -1.33
CA ARG A 243 -8.43 -5.64 -1.01
C ARG A 243 -8.80 -6.91 -1.75
N TRP A 244 -9.31 -7.89 -1.00
CA TRP A 244 -9.85 -9.14 -1.53
C TRP A 244 -11.34 -9.23 -1.28
N ASP A 245 -12.06 -9.75 -2.26
CA ASP A 245 -13.49 -10.03 -2.15
C ASP A 245 -13.76 -11.56 -2.17
N LEU A 246 -12.79 -12.35 -1.73
CA LEU A 246 -12.84 -13.82 -1.76
C LEU A 246 -14.04 -14.39 -0.99
N GLY A 247 -14.46 -13.72 0.07
CA GLY A 247 -15.63 -14.10 0.86
C GLY A 247 -16.98 -14.01 0.14
N LYS A 248 -17.02 -13.38 -1.06
CA LYS A 248 -18.23 -13.32 -1.89
C LYS A 248 -18.48 -14.60 -2.70
N PHE A 249 -17.48 -15.47 -2.77
CA PHE A 249 -17.55 -16.70 -3.56
C PHE A 249 -17.49 -17.92 -2.68
N HIS A 250 -18.34 -18.91 -2.97
CA HIS A 250 -18.31 -20.20 -2.29
C HIS A 250 -17.25 -21.11 -2.92
N GLY A 251 -16.49 -21.81 -2.07
CA GLY A 251 -15.51 -22.80 -2.51
C GLY A 251 -14.24 -22.24 -3.16
N VAL A 252 -14.00 -20.94 -3.05
CA VAL A 252 -12.75 -20.35 -3.53
C VAL A 252 -11.61 -20.66 -2.55
N ASP A 253 -10.46 -21.00 -3.10
CA ASP A 253 -9.23 -21.09 -2.34
C ASP A 253 -8.78 -19.69 -1.89
N ARG A 254 -8.60 -19.52 -0.59
CA ARG A 254 -8.22 -18.25 0.04
C ARG A 254 -6.72 -18.12 0.28
N GLU A 255 -5.94 -19.16 0.02
CA GLU A 255 -4.49 -19.10 0.15
C GLU A 255 -3.90 -18.15 -0.90
N LEU A 256 -3.07 -17.22 -0.42
CA LEU A 256 -2.36 -16.27 -1.27
C LEU A 256 -1.04 -16.89 -1.74
N GLY A 257 -0.74 -16.73 -3.00
CA GLY A 257 0.44 -17.28 -3.63
C GLY A 257 0.95 -16.41 -4.77
N SER A 258 1.50 -17.04 -5.79
CA SER A 258 2.07 -16.36 -6.95
C SER A 258 1.03 -15.78 -7.93
N SER A 259 -0.26 -16.11 -7.78
CA SER A 259 -1.34 -15.61 -8.63
C SER A 259 -2.10 -14.46 -7.97
N MET A 260 -2.53 -13.48 -8.79
CA MET A 260 -3.28 -12.34 -8.31
C MET A 260 -4.75 -12.70 -8.07
N LYS A 261 -5.26 -12.41 -6.87
CA LYS A 261 -6.65 -12.61 -6.44
C LYS A 261 -7.30 -11.31 -5.94
N SER A 262 -6.51 -10.27 -5.66
CA SER A 262 -6.99 -8.96 -5.19
C SER A 262 -7.77 -8.22 -6.28
N VAL A 263 -8.76 -7.43 -5.85
CA VAL A 263 -9.64 -6.65 -6.73
C VAL A 263 -9.39 -5.14 -6.66
N GLY A 264 -8.65 -4.70 -5.67
CA GLY A 264 -8.28 -3.30 -5.46
C GLY A 264 -7.26 -3.17 -4.34
N GLU A 265 -6.93 -1.93 -4.01
CA GLU A 265 -5.97 -1.63 -2.95
C GLU A 265 -6.28 -0.30 -2.27
N VAL A 266 -5.72 -0.12 -1.08
CA VAL A 266 -5.75 1.12 -0.32
C VAL A 266 -4.34 1.60 -0.07
N MET A 267 -4.17 2.92 0.09
CA MET A 267 -2.92 3.52 0.51
C MET A 267 -3.16 4.34 1.78
N ALA A 268 -2.44 4.02 2.83
CA ALA A 268 -2.47 4.73 4.09
C ALA A 268 -1.15 5.45 4.33
N ILE A 269 -1.21 6.65 4.88
CA ILE A 269 -0.04 7.48 5.17
C ILE A 269 -0.04 7.83 6.65
N GLY A 270 1.09 7.65 7.30
CA GLY A 270 1.33 8.01 8.68
C GLY A 270 2.78 8.40 8.90
N ARG A 271 3.13 8.85 10.08
CA ARG A 271 4.52 9.17 10.42
C ARG A 271 5.25 8.03 11.11
N THR A 272 4.52 6.97 11.42
CA THR A 272 5.04 5.70 11.93
C THR A 272 4.36 4.53 11.21
N PHE A 273 5.01 3.36 11.24
CA PHE A 273 4.41 2.15 10.69
C PHE A 273 3.11 1.78 11.42
N GLU A 274 3.07 1.91 12.74
CA GLU A 274 1.89 1.61 13.56
C GLU A 274 0.68 2.45 13.12
N GLU A 275 0.88 3.75 12.89
CA GLU A 275 -0.18 4.65 12.42
C GLU A 275 -0.66 4.25 11.01
N ALA A 276 0.29 4.03 10.08
CA ALA A 276 -0.02 3.71 8.69
C ALA A 276 -0.76 2.36 8.56
N ILE A 277 -0.30 1.30 9.24
CA ILE A 277 -0.94 -0.01 9.17
C ILE A 277 -2.35 0.00 9.76
N GLN A 278 -2.57 0.68 10.87
CA GLN A 278 -3.88 0.82 11.51
C GLN A 278 -4.87 1.51 10.57
N LYS A 279 -4.48 2.63 9.97
CA LYS A 279 -5.28 3.34 8.96
C LYS A 279 -5.62 2.43 7.78
N GLY A 280 -4.63 1.78 7.20
CA GLY A 280 -4.81 0.91 6.04
C GLY A 280 -5.78 -0.24 6.31
N LEU A 281 -5.67 -0.88 7.46
CA LEU A 281 -6.56 -1.97 7.85
C LEU A 281 -8.02 -1.51 8.02
N ARG A 282 -8.26 -0.28 8.49
CA ARG A 282 -9.62 0.30 8.52
C ARG A 282 -10.14 0.65 7.13
N MET A 283 -9.26 1.15 6.23
CA MET A 283 -9.63 1.53 4.86
C MET A 283 -10.11 0.36 4.01
N ILE A 284 -9.63 -0.86 4.27
CA ILE A 284 -10.10 -2.07 3.56
C ILE A 284 -11.60 -2.26 3.74
N GLY A 285 -12.15 -1.89 4.89
CA GLY A 285 -13.52 -2.16 5.27
C GLY A 285 -13.74 -3.62 5.67
N GLN A 286 -14.83 -4.24 5.23
CA GLN A 286 -15.16 -5.65 5.53
C GLN A 286 -15.35 -5.96 7.03
N GLY A 287 -15.78 -4.97 7.82
CA GLY A 287 -16.02 -5.12 9.26
C GLY A 287 -14.77 -5.12 10.12
N MET A 288 -13.59 -4.83 9.55
CA MET A 288 -12.33 -4.77 10.29
C MET A 288 -12.04 -3.36 10.80
N HIS A 289 -11.51 -3.24 12.02
CA HIS A 289 -11.35 -1.97 12.74
C HIS A 289 -9.88 -1.66 13.08
N GLY A 290 -8.93 -2.03 12.22
CA GLY A 290 -7.50 -1.86 12.45
C GLY A 290 -6.85 -3.15 12.97
N PHE A 291 -5.61 -3.03 13.45
CA PHE A 291 -4.85 -4.15 14.01
C PHE A 291 -5.24 -4.38 15.47
N VAL A 292 -6.39 -4.99 15.66
CA VAL A 292 -6.94 -5.37 16.98
C VAL A 292 -7.64 -6.72 16.83
N GLU A 293 -8.01 -7.31 17.95
CA GLU A 293 -8.83 -8.52 17.91
C GLU A 293 -10.18 -8.22 17.26
N ASN A 294 -10.41 -8.84 16.12
CA ASN A 294 -11.69 -8.86 15.45
C ASN A 294 -12.45 -10.11 15.92
N LYS A 295 -13.44 -9.92 16.80
CA LYS A 295 -14.16 -11.00 17.49
C LYS A 295 -14.85 -11.99 16.54
N GLU A 296 -15.20 -11.53 15.35
CA GLU A 296 -15.88 -12.32 14.32
C GLU A 296 -14.95 -13.30 13.59
N LEU A 297 -13.63 -13.15 13.76
CA LEU A 297 -12.65 -14.03 13.15
C LEU A 297 -12.46 -15.29 14.00
N VAL A 298 -13.10 -16.38 13.60
CA VAL A 298 -12.92 -17.69 14.22
C VAL A 298 -11.73 -18.39 13.57
N ILE A 299 -10.76 -18.83 14.38
CA ILE A 299 -9.56 -19.55 13.93
C ILE A 299 -9.47 -20.83 14.78
N GLU A 300 -9.54 -21.96 14.11
CA GLU A 300 -9.46 -23.28 14.75
C GLU A 300 -8.01 -23.67 15.07
N ASP A 301 -7.10 -23.43 14.13
CA ASP A 301 -5.67 -23.74 14.24
C ASP A 301 -4.85 -22.49 13.92
N VAL A 302 -4.31 -21.85 14.95
CA VAL A 302 -3.54 -20.61 14.84
C VAL A 302 -2.21 -20.84 14.12
N ASP A 303 -1.52 -21.93 14.41
CA ASP A 303 -0.23 -22.26 13.79
C ASP A 303 -0.38 -22.46 12.29
N LYS A 304 -1.39 -23.21 11.87
CA LYS A 304 -1.70 -23.40 10.46
C LYS A 304 -2.07 -22.08 9.79
N ALA A 305 -2.94 -21.30 10.41
CA ALA A 305 -3.39 -20.01 9.86
C ALA A 305 -2.26 -18.96 9.76
N LEU A 306 -1.20 -19.07 10.56
CA LEU A 306 0.01 -18.26 10.43
C LEU A 306 0.92 -18.75 9.29
N ARG A 307 1.07 -20.07 9.10
CA ARG A 307 1.89 -20.64 8.03
C ARG A 307 1.29 -20.46 6.64
N GLU A 308 -0.02 -20.61 6.52
CA GLU A 308 -0.74 -20.51 5.26
C GLU A 308 -1.25 -19.07 5.08
N PRO A 309 -0.65 -18.28 4.18
CA PRO A 309 -1.06 -16.89 4.00
C PRO A 309 -2.44 -16.80 3.36
N THR A 310 -3.35 -16.10 4.02
CA THR A 310 -4.68 -15.79 3.49
C THR A 310 -4.95 -14.29 3.58
N ASP A 311 -6.05 -13.84 2.97
CA ASP A 311 -6.54 -12.47 3.10
C ASP A 311 -6.82 -12.04 4.56
N LYS A 312 -6.76 -12.96 5.52
CA LYS A 312 -6.98 -12.71 6.94
C LYS A 312 -5.73 -12.84 7.81
N ARG A 313 -4.58 -13.24 7.26
CA ARG A 313 -3.37 -13.53 8.04
C ARG A 313 -2.95 -12.39 8.97
N ILE A 314 -3.06 -11.13 8.53
CA ILE A 314 -2.72 -9.98 9.37
C ILE A 314 -3.56 -9.95 10.67
N PHE A 315 -4.83 -10.33 10.60
CA PHE A 315 -5.70 -10.41 11.78
C PHE A 315 -5.47 -11.69 12.62
N VAL A 316 -4.98 -12.76 11.98
CA VAL A 316 -4.51 -13.97 12.69
C VAL A 316 -3.32 -13.62 13.57
N ILE A 317 -2.40 -12.78 13.07
CA ILE A 317 -1.24 -12.30 13.85
C ILE A 317 -1.70 -11.55 15.09
N SER A 318 -2.69 -10.65 15.01
CA SER A 318 -3.20 -9.96 16.19
C SER A 318 -3.80 -10.91 17.22
N LYS A 319 -4.53 -11.94 16.75
CA LYS A 319 -5.10 -12.97 17.61
C LYS A 319 -4.03 -13.85 18.27
N ALA A 320 -3.00 -14.22 17.52
CA ALA A 320 -1.85 -14.97 18.04
C ALA A 320 -1.11 -14.20 19.14
N MET A 321 -0.82 -12.91 18.92
CA MET A 321 -0.18 -12.04 19.91
C MET A 321 -1.02 -11.95 21.19
N ARG A 322 -2.34 -11.81 21.07
CA ARG A 322 -3.25 -11.80 22.21
C ARG A 322 -3.30 -13.14 22.96
N ALA A 323 -3.14 -14.24 22.26
CA ALA A 323 -3.05 -15.57 22.83
C ALA A 323 -1.67 -15.87 23.48
N GLY A 324 -0.72 -14.92 23.42
CA GLY A 324 0.59 -15.03 24.05
C GLY A 324 1.71 -15.57 23.15
N TYR A 325 1.48 -15.67 21.83
CA TYR A 325 2.56 -15.97 20.88
C TYR A 325 3.59 -14.85 20.88
N THR A 326 4.85 -15.22 20.97
CA THR A 326 5.96 -14.24 20.90
C THR A 326 6.25 -13.82 19.46
N VAL A 327 6.92 -12.68 19.30
CA VAL A 327 7.42 -12.22 17.99
C VAL A 327 8.26 -13.30 17.31
N ASP A 328 9.11 -14.00 18.06
CA ASP A 328 9.95 -15.08 17.52
C ASP A 328 9.13 -16.27 17.00
N GLN A 329 8.11 -16.70 17.75
CA GLN A 329 7.22 -17.78 17.32
C GLN A 329 6.44 -17.41 16.05
N ILE A 330 5.93 -16.18 15.97
CA ILE A 330 5.21 -15.71 14.78
C ILE A 330 6.16 -15.59 13.59
N HIS A 331 7.37 -15.07 13.79
CA HIS A 331 8.40 -15.01 12.75
C HIS A 331 8.73 -16.41 12.20
N GLU A 332 8.93 -17.40 13.05
CA GLU A 332 9.22 -18.78 12.63
C GLU A 332 8.12 -19.36 11.74
N LEU A 333 6.87 -19.06 12.05
CA LEU A 333 5.71 -19.58 11.32
C LEU A 333 5.43 -18.81 10.02
N THR A 334 5.67 -17.49 10.00
CA THR A 334 5.29 -16.61 8.89
C THR A 334 6.48 -16.17 8.03
N LYS A 335 7.68 -16.18 8.59
CA LYS A 335 8.90 -15.56 8.02
C LYS A 335 8.80 -14.05 7.81
N ILE A 336 7.78 -13.40 8.34
CA ILE A 336 7.66 -11.94 8.36
C ILE A 336 8.78 -11.37 9.23
N ASP A 337 9.43 -10.28 8.78
CA ASP A 337 10.53 -9.65 9.51
C ASP A 337 10.12 -9.27 10.93
N LYS A 338 10.98 -9.58 11.89
CA LYS A 338 10.75 -9.31 13.32
C LYS A 338 10.53 -7.84 13.61
N TRP A 339 11.11 -6.93 12.82
CA TRP A 339 10.89 -5.50 12.98
C TRP A 339 9.41 -5.13 12.81
N PHE A 340 8.75 -5.63 11.76
CA PHE A 340 7.32 -5.44 11.56
C PHE A 340 6.49 -6.04 12.68
N LEU A 341 6.83 -7.26 13.09
CA LEU A 341 6.13 -7.95 14.18
C LEU A 341 6.28 -7.22 15.52
N GLN A 342 7.45 -6.62 15.81
CA GLN A 342 7.64 -5.81 17.00
C GLN A 342 6.78 -4.53 16.96
N LYS A 343 6.67 -3.89 15.80
CA LYS A 343 5.79 -2.72 15.62
C LYS A 343 4.31 -3.07 15.84
N LEU A 344 3.89 -4.23 15.35
CA LEU A 344 2.55 -4.76 15.63
C LEU A 344 2.36 -5.09 17.12
N GLN A 345 3.40 -5.60 17.79
CA GLN A 345 3.36 -5.85 19.23
C GLN A 345 3.14 -4.55 20.03
N HIS A 346 3.76 -3.43 19.63
CA HIS A 346 3.50 -2.13 20.28
C HIS A 346 2.01 -1.74 20.23
N ILE A 347 1.33 -2.02 19.13
CA ILE A 347 -0.12 -1.78 19.01
C ILE A 347 -0.88 -2.68 19.99
N MET A 348 -0.51 -3.96 20.06
CA MET A 348 -1.17 -4.93 20.96
C MET A 348 -0.93 -4.58 22.44
N ASP A 349 0.26 -4.14 22.79
CA ASP A 349 0.60 -3.71 24.16
C ASP A 349 -0.24 -2.50 24.58
N THR A 350 -0.38 -1.50 23.72
CA THR A 350 -1.24 -0.33 23.98
C THR A 350 -2.72 -0.71 24.06
N SER A 351 -3.17 -1.65 23.20
CA SER A 351 -4.53 -2.20 23.27
C SER A 351 -4.77 -2.86 24.62
N LYS A 352 -3.82 -3.66 25.09
CA LYS A 352 -3.89 -4.33 26.40
C LYS A 352 -3.95 -3.31 27.54
N GLU A 353 -3.09 -2.28 27.52
CA GLU A 353 -3.07 -1.22 28.52
C GLU A 353 -4.43 -0.50 28.60
N MET A 354 -5.04 -0.16 27.46
CA MET A 354 -6.39 0.43 27.42
C MET A 354 -7.47 -0.50 27.98
N HIS A 355 -7.42 -1.80 27.68
CA HIS A 355 -8.36 -2.78 28.24
C HIS A 355 -8.21 -2.92 29.76
N GLU A 356 -6.99 -3.00 30.26
CA GLU A 356 -6.70 -3.08 31.70
C GLU A 356 -7.18 -1.82 32.41
N TRP A 357 -6.96 -0.65 31.81
CA TRP A 357 -7.47 0.60 32.30
C TRP A 357 -9.02 0.60 32.35
N GLY A 358 -9.68 0.21 31.24
CA GLY A 358 -11.14 0.18 31.10
C GLY A 358 -11.84 -0.78 32.06
N ASN A 359 -11.17 -1.86 32.48
CA ASN A 359 -11.70 -2.79 33.48
C ASN A 359 -11.88 -2.13 34.86
N ASN A 360 -11.07 -1.11 35.17
CA ASN A 360 -11.08 -0.42 36.46
C ASN A 360 -11.74 0.96 36.41
N HIS A 361 -11.93 1.52 35.22
CA HIS A 361 -12.46 2.86 35.01
C HIS A 361 -13.46 2.84 33.86
N LYS A 362 -14.58 3.55 33.99
CA LYS A 362 -15.65 3.51 32.98
C LYS A 362 -15.83 4.83 32.22
N GLN A 363 -15.17 5.89 32.65
CA GLN A 363 -15.32 7.21 32.02
C GLN A 363 -14.03 7.63 31.35
N ILE A 364 -14.11 7.95 30.05
CA ILE A 364 -12.96 8.40 29.24
C ILE A 364 -12.30 9.65 29.85
N THR A 365 -13.07 10.47 30.57
CA THR A 365 -12.58 11.69 31.25
C THR A 365 -11.54 11.40 32.33
N ASP A 366 -11.48 10.17 32.82
CA ASP A 366 -10.51 9.75 33.81
C ASP A 366 -9.25 9.13 33.19
N MET A 367 -9.26 8.92 31.86
CA MET A 367 -8.11 8.36 31.15
C MET A 367 -6.93 9.34 31.18
N PRO A 368 -5.72 8.89 31.53
CA PRO A 368 -4.54 9.73 31.44
C PRO A 368 -4.34 10.24 30.00
N ASP A 369 -4.12 11.54 29.85
CA ASP A 369 -3.89 12.16 28.53
C ASP A 369 -2.73 11.50 27.77
N GLU A 370 -1.71 11.03 28.47
CA GLU A 370 -0.58 10.31 27.89
C GLU A 370 -1.00 9.00 27.24
N LEU A 371 -1.88 8.21 27.87
CA LEU A 371 -2.39 6.96 27.31
C LEU A 371 -3.27 7.23 26.08
N LEU A 372 -4.16 8.22 26.17
CA LEU A 372 -5.01 8.62 25.05
C LEU A 372 -4.17 9.14 23.87
N ARG A 373 -3.18 9.97 24.13
CA ARG A 373 -2.24 10.48 23.11
C ARG A 373 -1.43 9.35 22.49
N LYS A 374 -0.88 8.43 23.30
CA LYS A 374 -0.15 7.25 22.85
C LYS A 374 -1.00 6.40 21.89
N ALA A 375 -2.27 6.14 22.25
CA ALA A 375 -3.19 5.41 21.40
C ALA A 375 -3.43 6.13 20.05
N LYS A 376 -3.70 7.45 20.08
CA LYS A 376 -3.92 8.21 18.84
C LYS A 376 -2.66 8.25 17.95
N VAL A 377 -1.48 8.43 18.52
CA VAL A 377 -0.20 8.41 17.78
C VAL A 377 0.07 7.05 17.12
N GLN A 378 -0.33 5.96 17.78
CA GLN A 378 -0.23 4.61 17.22
C GLN A 378 -1.39 4.24 16.26
N GLY A 379 -2.23 5.21 15.89
CA GLY A 379 -3.25 5.04 14.89
C GLY A 379 -4.57 4.42 15.37
N PHE A 380 -4.81 4.31 16.67
CA PHE A 380 -6.12 3.89 17.17
C PHE A 380 -7.20 4.90 16.84
N SER A 381 -8.31 4.45 16.27
CA SER A 381 -9.50 5.29 16.04
C SER A 381 -10.27 5.52 17.34
N ASP A 382 -11.13 6.56 17.34
CA ASP A 382 -12.02 6.82 18.46
C ASP A 382 -12.93 5.61 18.73
N PHE A 383 -13.35 4.88 17.69
CA PHE A 383 -14.07 3.61 17.80
C PHE A 383 -13.27 2.53 18.54
N GLN A 384 -12.00 2.32 18.16
CA GLN A 384 -11.15 1.34 18.80
C GLN A 384 -10.91 1.65 20.28
N ILE A 385 -10.73 2.94 20.61
CA ILE A 385 -10.57 3.38 22.00
C ILE A 385 -11.84 3.15 22.81
N ALA A 386 -13.00 3.58 22.30
CA ALA A 386 -14.29 3.35 22.96
C ALA A 386 -14.54 1.87 23.26
N ARG A 387 -14.23 1.01 22.27
CA ARG A 387 -14.36 -0.44 22.42
C ARG A 387 -13.36 -1.02 23.42
N ALA A 388 -12.10 -0.56 23.39
CA ALA A 388 -11.04 -1.04 24.27
C ALA A 388 -11.34 -0.74 25.76
N ILE A 389 -11.91 0.44 26.04
CA ILE A 389 -12.27 0.82 27.42
C ILE A 389 -13.61 0.22 27.87
N GLY A 390 -14.28 -0.55 27.02
CA GLY A 390 -15.55 -1.20 27.37
C GLY A 390 -16.72 -0.25 27.47
N TYR A 391 -16.80 0.76 26.56
CA TYR A 391 -17.96 1.66 26.49
C TYR A 391 -19.26 0.86 26.38
N GLU A 392 -20.21 1.13 27.28
CA GLU A 392 -21.51 0.49 27.34
C GLU A 392 -22.56 1.39 26.68
N GLY A 393 -23.03 1.04 25.49
CA GLY A 393 -24.00 1.81 24.74
C GLY A 393 -23.82 1.65 23.22
N ASP A 394 -24.48 2.51 22.47
CA ASP A 394 -24.28 2.55 21.03
C ASP A 394 -22.87 2.99 20.69
N MET A 395 -22.21 2.28 19.79
CA MET A 395 -20.80 2.57 19.45
C MET A 395 -20.66 3.91 18.69
N GLU A 396 -21.71 4.42 18.06
CA GLU A 396 -21.68 5.75 17.46
C GLU A 396 -21.60 6.85 18.53
N ASP A 397 -22.34 6.69 19.63
CA ASP A 397 -22.21 7.56 20.82
C ASP A 397 -20.84 7.40 21.48
N GLY A 398 -20.30 6.19 21.51
CA GLY A 398 -18.97 5.89 22.00
C GLY A 398 -17.86 6.62 21.22
N ILE A 399 -17.97 6.68 19.90
CA ILE A 399 -17.05 7.47 19.05
C ILE A 399 -17.12 8.96 19.40
N LEU A 400 -18.32 9.52 19.50
CA LEU A 400 -18.49 10.93 19.87
C LEU A 400 -17.98 11.23 21.27
N TYR A 401 -18.19 10.31 22.20
CA TYR A 401 -17.70 10.42 23.58
C TYR A 401 -16.16 10.54 23.63
N VAL A 402 -15.44 9.66 22.97
CA VAL A 402 -13.99 9.71 22.86
C VAL A 402 -13.54 10.97 22.11
N ARG A 403 -14.19 11.27 20.96
CA ARG A 403 -13.89 12.44 20.13
C ARG A 403 -14.00 13.75 20.93
N ASN A 404 -15.10 13.95 21.64
CA ASN A 404 -15.36 15.16 22.41
C ASN A 404 -14.31 15.31 23.53
N HIS A 405 -14.00 14.23 24.25
CA HIS A 405 -12.99 14.27 25.30
C HIS A 405 -11.60 14.62 24.75
N ARG A 406 -11.12 13.92 23.72
CA ARG A 406 -9.79 14.20 23.16
C ARG A 406 -9.64 15.64 22.62
N LYS A 407 -10.73 16.20 22.09
CA LYS A 407 -10.75 17.62 21.66
C LYS A 407 -10.63 18.57 22.87
N GLN A 408 -11.33 18.30 23.95
CA GLN A 408 -11.27 19.11 25.18
C GLN A 408 -9.86 19.14 25.79
N VAL A 409 -9.16 18.01 25.75
CA VAL A 409 -7.76 17.92 26.28
C VAL A 409 -6.70 18.27 25.22
N GLY A 410 -7.10 18.78 24.04
CA GLY A 410 -6.19 19.27 23.01
C GLY A 410 -5.45 18.17 22.24
N ILE A 411 -6.00 16.95 22.19
CA ILE A 411 -5.48 15.85 21.35
C ILE A 411 -6.17 15.89 20.00
N LEU A 412 -5.57 16.62 19.08
CA LEU A 412 -6.05 16.84 17.72
C LEU A 412 -5.00 16.40 16.68
N PRO A 413 -5.43 15.90 15.52
CA PRO A 413 -4.50 15.63 14.44
C PRO A 413 -4.04 16.93 13.79
N VAL A 414 -2.88 16.88 13.16
CA VAL A 414 -2.35 17.95 12.31
C VAL A 414 -2.33 17.49 10.85
N VAL A 415 -2.34 18.45 9.93
CA VAL A 415 -2.30 18.21 8.49
C VAL A 415 -0.87 18.35 7.99
N LYS A 416 -0.41 17.32 7.29
CA LYS A 416 0.92 17.28 6.67
C LYS A 416 0.80 17.13 5.15
N GLN A 417 1.77 17.68 4.43
CA GLN A 417 1.88 17.55 2.98
C GLN A 417 2.65 16.29 2.60
N ILE A 418 2.27 15.66 1.49
CA ILE A 418 3.10 14.67 0.82
C ILE A 418 4.22 15.41 0.13
N ASP A 419 5.45 15.02 0.40
CA ASP A 419 6.65 15.78 0.11
C ASP A 419 7.75 14.86 -0.41
N THR A 420 8.46 15.30 -1.45
CA THR A 420 9.60 14.57 -2.03
C THR A 420 10.95 14.92 -1.40
N LEU A 421 10.99 15.85 -0.47
CA LEU A 421 12.22 16.43 0.09
C LEU A 421 12.32 16.29 1.61
N ALA A 422 11.51 15.44 2.21
CA ALA A 422 11.51 15.19 3.66
C ALA A 422 11.48 16.49 4.50
N ALA A 423 10.68 17.46 4.06
CA ALA A 423 10.54 18.80 4.65
C ALA A 423 11.81 19.68 4.63
N GLU A 424 12.87 19.29 3.93
CA GLU A 424 14.08 20.12 3.78
C GLU A 424 13.90 21.31 2.84
N TYR A 425 12.89 21.25 1.96
CA TYR A 425 12.52 22.33 1.04
C TYR A 425 10.99 22.51 1.02
N PRO A 426 10.47 23.76 0.88
CA PRO A 426 9.03 23.99 0.91
C PRO A 426 8.27 23.23 -0.18
N ALA A 427 7.38 22.34 0.22
CA ALA A 427 6.45 21.67 -0.66
C ALA A 427 5.29 22.60 -1.03
N GLN A 428 4.83 22.52 -2.29
CA GLN A 428 3.66 23.24 -2.81
C GLN A 428 2.61 22.24 -3.33
N THR A 429 2.67 21.01 -2.82
CA THR A 429 1.71 19.96 -3.18
C THR A 429 0.35 20.23 -2.54
N ASN A 430 -0.69 19.80 -3.21
CA ASN A 430 -2.05 19.75 -2.68
C ASN A 430 -2.39 18.38 -2.04
N TYR A 431 -1.42 17.46 -1.94
CA TYR A 431 -1.58 16.16 -1.29
C TYR A 431 -1.35 16.28 0.20
N LEU A 432 -2.37 15.90 0.97
CA LEU A 432 -2.41 16.05 2.40
C LEU A 432 -2.81 14.74 3.08
N TYR A 433 -2.35 14.58 4.31
CA TYR A 433 -2.80 13.53 5.22
C TYR A 433 -2.83 14.07 6.65
N LEU A 434 -3.60 13.43 7.52
CA LEU A 434 -3.68 13.80 8.93
C LEU A 434 -2.87 12.82 9.77
N THR A 435 -2.21 13.36 10.80
CA THR A 435 -1.41 12.58 11.74
C THR A 435 -1.49 13.18 13.14
N TYR A 436 -1.36 12.32 14.16
CA TYR A 436 -1.17 12.81 15.55
C TYR A 436 0.32 12.97 15.91
N SER A 437 1.22 12.58 15.00
CA SER A 437 2.68 12.70 15.18
C SER A 437 3.22 13.99 14.54
N GLY A 438 2.70 15.15 14.95
CA GLY A 438 3.12 16.46 14.47
C GLY A 438 2.69 17.57 15.41
N VAL A 439 3.30 18.75 15.25
CA VAL A 439 3.06 19.92 16.13
C VAL A 439 2.29 21.04 15.46
N ALA A 440 2.27 21.09 14.12
CA ALA A 440 1.61 22.15 13.34
C ALA A 440 1.12 21.65 11.99
N ASN A 441 0.13 22.34 11.45
CA ASN A 441 -0.35 22.14 10.08
C ASN A 441 0.62 22.74 9.06
N ASP A 442 0.87 22.01 7.98
CA ASP A 442 1.69 22.47 6.85
C ASP A 442 0.93 23.44 5.92
N VAL A 443 -0.38 23.46 6.02
CA VAL A 443 -1.25 24.31 5.19
C VAL A 443 -2.05 25.29 6.03
N LYS A 444 -2.39 26.44 5.43
CA LYS A 444 -3.25 27.45 6.03
C LYS A 444 -4.68 27.30 5.55
N TYR A 445 -5.62 27.52 6.45
CA TYR A 445 -7.05 27.50 6.16
C TYR A 445 -7.59 28.93 6.12
N LEU A 446 -8.39 29.24 5.08
CA LEU A 446 -8.93 30.58 4.88
C LEU A 446 -10.22 30.83 5.70
N GLY A 447 -10.97 29.78 6.02
CA GLY A 447 -12.21 29.86 6.78
C GLY A 447 -13.33 30.66 6.09
N ASP A 448 -13.26 30.80 4.75
CA ASP A 448 -14.13 31.67 3.96
C ASP A 448 -15.39 30.97 3.40
N HIS A 449 -15.65 29.74 3.80
CA HIS A 449 -16.75 28.91 3.33
C HIS A 449 -16.85 28.75 1.78
N LYS A 450 -15.74 28.89 1.07
CA LYS A 450 -15.68 28.79 -0.41
C LYS A 450 -15.11 27.47 -0.90
N SER A 451 -15.08 26.45 -0.07
CA SER A 451 -14.72 25.09 -0.48
C SER A 451 -15.92 24.17 -0.46
N ILE A 452 -15.93 23.18 -1.32
CA ILE A 452 -16.87 22.06 -1.33
C ILE A 452 -16.07 20.77 -1.27
N VAL A 453 -16.41 19.91 -0.32
CA VAL A 453 -15.76 18.62 -0.12
C VAL A 453 -16.53 17.54 -0.87
N VAL A 454 -15.82 16.72 -1.62
CA VAL A 454 -16.32 15.50 -2.27
C VAL A 454 -15.71 14.30 -1.59
N LEU A 455 -16.56 13.36 -1.15
CA LEU A 455 -16.10 12.09 -0.61
C LEU A 455 -15.95 11.06 -1.72
N GLY A 456 -14.77 10.45 -1.82
CA GLY A 456 -14.45 9.46 -2.83
C GLY A 456 -15.05 8.08 -2.58
N SER A 457 -14.77 7.14 -3.46
CA SER A 457 -15.32 5.77 -3.43
C SER A 457 -14.51 4.76 -2.62
N GLY A 458 -13.31 5.14 -2.21
CA GLY A 458 -12.37 4.22 -1.56
C GLY A 458 -11.82 3.15 -2.50
N ALA A 459 -11.49 1.99 -1.94
CA ALA A 459 -10.93 0.87 -2.71
C ALA A 459 -11.91 0.32 -3.75
N TYR A 460 -11.39 -0.05 -4.90
CA TYR A 460 -12.15 -0.86 -5.86
C TYR A 460 -12.55 -2.18 -5.24
N ARG A 461 -13.74 -2.64 -5.61
CA ARG A 461 -14.36 -3.87 -5.12
C ARG A 461 -15.37 -4.39 -6.15
N ILE A 462 -15.76 -5.64 -6.02
CA ILE A 462 -16.80 -6.19 -6.88
C ILE A 462 -18.10 -5.41 -6.68
N GLY A 463 -18.60 -4.81 -7.76
CA GLY A 463 -19.82 -3.99 -7.79
C GLY A 463 -19.62 -2.51 -7.48
N SER A 464 -18.37 -2.03 -7.33
CA SER A 464 -18.07 -0.61 -7.13
C SER A 464 -16.64 -0.31 -7.58
N SER A 465 -16.49 0.31 -8.73
CA SER A 465 -15.19 0.50 -9.38
C SER A 465 -15.04 1.91 -9.97
N VAL A 466 -14.42 2.01 -11.12
CA VAL A 466 -14.00 3.25 -11.79
C VAL A 466 -15.15 4.23 -12.09
N GLU A 467 -16.37 3.74 -12.23
CA GLU A 467 -17.56 4.58 -12.49
C GLU A 467 -17.80 5.61 -11.39
N PHE A 468 -17.56 5.26 -10.12
CA PHE A 468 -17.71 6.20 -9.00
C PHE A 468 -16.56 7.20 -8.95
N ASP A 469 -15.36 6.80 -9.34
CA ASP A 469 -14.24 7.73 -9.44
C ASP A 469 -14.48 8.78 -10.55
N TRP A 470 -15.00 8.35 -11.70
CA TRP A 470 -15.44 9.24 -12.75
C TRP A 470 -16.46 10.28 -12.24
N CYS A 471 -17.47 9.84 -11.50
CA CYS A 471 -18.46 10.75 -10.90
C CYS A 471 -17.81 11.77 -9.95
N GLY A 472 -16.86 11.31 -9.12
CA GLY A 472 -16.11 12.18 -8.22
C GLY A 472 -15.29 13.23 -8.97
N VAL A 473 -14.56 12.83 -10.01
CA VAL A 473 -13.76 13.73 -10.86
C VAL A 473 -14.65 14.78 -11.54
N GLN A 474 -15.81 14.39 -12.09
CA GLN A 474 -16.74 15.33 -12.71
C GLN A 474 -17.31 16.33 -11.68
N ALA A 475 -17.60 15.88 -10.46
CA ALA A 475 -18.02 16.76 -9.38
C ALA A 475 -16.93 17.80 -9.05
N LEU A 476 -15.67 17.37 -8.88
CA LEU A 476 -14.55 18.28 -8.61
C LEU A 476 -14.35 19.32 -9.69
N GLN A 477 -14.40 18.92 -10.95
CA GLN A 477 -14.27 19.83 -12.09
C GLN A 477 -15.42 20.83 -12.16
N THR A 478 -16.65 20.39 -11.86
CA THR A 478 -17.82 21.25 -11.84
C THR A 478 -17.73 22.28 -10.71
N ILE A 479 -17.32 21.86 -9.50
CA ILE A 479 -17.10 22.75 -8.36
C ILE A 479 -16.16 23.89 -8.73
N ARG A 480 -15.05 23.59 -9.40
CA ARG A 480 -14.09 24.61 -9.88
C ARG A 480 -14.72 25.56 -10.89
N LYS A 481 -15.50 25.06 -11.86
CA LYS A 481 -16.21 25.89 -12.85
C LYS A 481 -17.20 26.85 -12.21
N GLU A 482 -17.83 26.43 -11.13
CA GLU A 482 -18.77 27.26 -10.35
C GLU A 482 -18.07 28.25 -9.39
N GLY A 483 -16.73 28.30 -9.39
CA GLY A 483 -15.93 29.25 -8.62
C GLY A 483 -15.69 28.87 -7.15
N TYR A 484 -15.94 27.62 -6.79
CA TYR A 484 -15.58 27.07 -5.47
C TYR A 484 -14.24 26.35 -5.53
N ARG A 485 -13.56 26.26 -4.38
CA ARG A 485 -12.43 25.36 -4.23
C ARG A 485 -12.91 23.93 -4.07
N SER A 486 -12.36 23.03 -4.85
CA SER A 486 -12.66 21.60 -4.80
C SER A 486 -11.75 20.89 -3.82
N VAL A 487 -12.33 20.11 -2.90
CA VAL A 487 -11.60 19.30 -1.93
C VAL A 487 -12.05 17.85 -2.08
N MET A 488 -11.09 16.94 -2.22
CA MET A 488 -11.33 15.49 -2.28
C MET A 488 -10.81 14.81 -1.02
N ILE A 489 -11.57 13.86 -0.49
CA ILE A 489 -11.11 12.88 0.50
C ILE A 489 -11.21 11.50 -0.13
N ASN A 490 -10.08 10.84 -0.33
CA ASN A 490 -10.03 9.48 -0.88
C ASN A 490 -8.68 8.82 -0.54
N TYR A 491 -8.61 7.49 -0.63
CA TYR A 491 -7.44 6.70 -0.24
C TYR A 491 -7.07 5.60 -1.24
N ASN A 492 -7.65 5.62 -2.42
CA ASN A 492 -7.33 4.64 -3.48
C ASN A 492 -6.23 5.21 -4.39
N PRO A 493 -5.03 4.59 -4.44
CA PRO A 493 -3.94 5.10 -5.25
C PRO A 493 -4.13 4.89 -6.76
N GLU A 494 -5.05 4.03 -7.16
CA GLU A 494 -5.34 3.72 -8.56
C GLU A 494 -6.37 4.67 -9.20
N THR A 495 -6.90 5.65 -8.45
CA THR A 495 -7.95 6.55 -8.91
C THR A 495 -7.43 7.84 -9.53
N VAL A 496 -8.17 8.38 -10.49
CA VAL A 496 -7.89 9.69 -11.11
C VAL A 496 -8.26 10.84 -10.15
N SER A 497 -9.26 10.68 -9.29
CA SER A 497 -9.60 11.68 -8.27
C SER A 497 -8.47 11.99 -7.30
N THR A 498 -7.50 11.09 -7.18
CA THR A 498 -6.31 11.26 -6.36
C THR A 498 -5.07 11.70 -7.15
N ASP A 499 -5.24 12.13 -8.40
CA ASP A 499 -4.17 12.78 -9.17
C ASP A 499 -4.00 14.24 -8.75
N TYR A 500 -2.76 14.71 -8.81
CA TYR A 500 -2.33 16.00 -8.24
C TYR A 500 -3.04 17.23 -8.83
N ASP A 501 -3.60 17.12 -10.02
CA ASP A 501 -4.21 18.24 -10.77
C ASP A 501 -5.76 18.21 -10.80
N MET A 502 -6.37 17.18 -10.19
CA MET A 502 -7.83 16.99 -10.26
C MET A 502 -8.60 17.85 -9.29
N CYS A 503 -8.02 18.30 -8.19
CA CYS A 503 -8.67 19.15 -7.20
C CYS A 503 -7.70 20.21 -6.63
N ASP A 504 -8.27 21.19 -5.92
CA ASP A 504 -7.46 22.24 -5.28
C ASP A 504 -6.81 21.74 -3.98
N ARG A 505 -7.43 20.75 -3.33
CA ARG A 505 -6.91 20.13 -2.11
C ARG A 505 -7.35 18.68 -2.00
N LEU A 506 -6.38 17.79 -1.83
CA LEU A 506 -6.61 16.36 -1.73
C LEU A 506 -6.13 15.83 -0.39
N TYR A 507 -7.03 15.20 0.35
CA TYR A 507 -6.70 14.46 1.54
C TYR A 507 -6.62 12.97 1.21
N PHE A 508 -5.41 12.43 1.25
CA PHE A 508 -5.18 11.01 1.25
C PHE A 508 -5.40 10.47 2.66
N ASP A 509 -6.64 10.19 2.98
CA ASP A 509 -6.99 9.72 4.31
C ASP A 509 -8.29 8.90 4.30
N GLU A 510 -8.63 8.37 5.47
CA GLU A 510 -9.78 7.49 5.66
C GLU A 510 -11.11 8.20 5.36
N LEU A 511 -12.05 7.45 4.80
CA LEU A 511 -13.47 7.82 4.68
C LEU A 511 -14.27 7.29 5.89
N THR A 512 -13.74 7.52 7.08
CA THR A 512 -14.41 7.23 8.35
C THR A 512 -15.08 8.50 8.89
N PHE A 513 -16.11 8.34 9.71
CA PHE A 513 -16.79 9.48 10.35
C PHE A 513 -15.79 10.37 11.12
N GLU A 514 -14.93 9.78 11.94
CA GLU A 514 -13.89 10.48 12.70
C GLU A 514 -13.02 11.37 11.81
N ARG A 515 -12.45 10.77 10.76
CA ARG A 515 -11.49 11.46 9.90
C ARG A 515 -12.15 12.52 9.02
N VAL A 516 -13.32 12.22 8.48
CA VAL A 516 -14.09 13.19 7.70
C VAL A 516 -14.45 14.40 8.57
N MET A 517 -14.92 14.19 9.80
CA MET A 517 -15.22 15.30 10.73
C MET A 517 -13.98 16.12 11.07
N ASP A 518 -12.82 15.49 11.29
CA ASP A 518 -11.57 16.24 11.53
C ASP A 518 -11.22 17.15 10.35
N ILE A 519 -11.38 16.68 9.12
CA ILE A 519 -11.10 17.46 7.91
C ILE A 519 -12.14 18.56 7.72
N LEU A 520 -13.43 18.27 7.93
CA LEU A 520 -14.50 19.27 7.78
C LEU A 520 -14.36 20.41 8.79
N GLU A 521 -13.95 20.14 10.02
CA GLU A 521 -13.67 21.17 11.04
C GLU A 521 -12.51 22.07 10.64
N LEU A 522 -11.49 21.53 9.96
CA LEU A 522 -10.34 22.30 9.45
C LEU A 522 -10.71 23.13 8.21
N GLU A 523 -11.37 22.50 7.23
CA GLU A 523 -11.74 23.15 5.96
C GLU A 523 -12.88 24.17 6.11
N ASN A 524 -13.78 23.97 7.06
CA ASN A 524 -14.99 24.76 7.22
C ASN A 524 -15.70 25.01 5.88
N PRO A 525 -16.09 23.96 5.13
CA PRO A 525 -16.57 24.09 3.77
C PRO A 525 -17.98 24.67 3.70
N HIS A 526 -18.37 25.12 2.49
CA HIS A 526 -19.76 25.43 2.18
C HIS A 526 -20.68 24.21 2.34
N GLY A 527 -20.19 23.03 1.98
CA GLY A 527 -20.89 21.76 2.15
C GLY A 527 -20.11 20.56 1.64
N VAL A 528 -20.74 19.39 1.74
CA VAL A 528 -20.18 18.09 1.40
C VAL A 528 -21.06 17.36 0.40
N ILE A 529 -20.46 16.80 -0.65
CA ILE A 529 -21.12 15.90 -1.61
C ILE A 529 -20.78 14.45 -1.23
N VAL A 530 -21.79 13.68 -0.88
CA VAL A 530 -21.67 12.27 -0.48
C VAL A 530 -22.14 11.29 -1.56
N SER A 531 -22.95 11.75 -2.51
CA SER A 531 -23.67 10.89 -3.45
C SER A 531 -22.85 10.36 -4.62
N THR A 532 -21.67 10.93 -4.88
CA THR A 532 -20.83 10.56 -6.06
C THR A 532 -19.87 9.40 -5.80
N GLY A 533 -19.61 9.04 -4.54
CA GLY A 533 -18.65 8.01 -4.15
C GLY A 533 -19.25 6.62 -3.86
N GLY A 534 -20.50 6.39 -4.16
CA GLY A 534 -21.19 5.13 -3.89
C GLY A 534 -21.54 4.93 -2.41
N GLN A 535 -21.53 3.69 -1.94
CA GLN A 535 -22.03 3.34 -0.60
C GLN A 535 -21.18 3.86 0.56
N ILE A 536 -19.84 3.90 0.42
CA ILE A 536 -18.95 4.31 1.52
C ILE A 536 -19.30 5.71 2.02
N PRO A 537 -19.25 6.77 1.18
CA PRO A 537 -19.60 8.10 1.64
C PRO A 537 -21.10 8.24 1.96
N ASN A 538 -21.97 7.53 1.23
CA ASN A 538 -23.41 7.61 1.50
C ASN A 538 -23.76 7.09 2.91
N ASN A 539 -23.08 6.08 3.40
CA ASN A 539 -23.28 5.55 4.76
C ASN A 539 -22.87 6.54 5.86
N LEU A 540 -22.14 7.59 5.53
CA LEU A 540 -21.76 8.65 6.49
C LEU A 540 -22.82 9.76 6.56
N ALA A 541 -23.74 9.85 5.61
CA ALA A 541 -24.65 11.00 5.45
C ALA A 541 -25.45 11.32 6.71
N LEU A 542 -26.13 10.32 7.30
CA LEU A 542 -26.94 10.51 8.51
C LEU A 542 -26.12 10.99 9.71
N ARG A 543 -24.93 10.43 9.87
CA ARG A 543 -24.03 10.79 10.98
C ARG A 543 -23.46 12.19 10.82
N LEU A 544 -23.13 12.60 9.60
CA LEU A 544 -22.68 13.96 9.29
C LEU A 544 -23.81 14.98 9.48
N ASP A 545 -25.02 14.66 9.02
CA ASP A 545 -26.20 15.51 9.22
C ASP A 545 -26.51 15.71 10.71
N ALA A 546 -26.38 14.67 11.53
CA ALA A 546 -26.54 14.74 12.99
C ALA A 546 -25.52 15.67 13.68
N GLN A 547 -24.39 15.96 13.03
CA GLN A 547 -23.37 16.93 13.48
C GLN A 547 -23.52 18.29 12.77
N ASN A 548 -24.68 18.59 12.17
CA ASN A 548 -24.97 19.82 11.45
C ASN A 548 -24.05 20.10 10.25
N VAL A 549 -23.51 19.07 9.62
CA VAL A 549 -22.77 19.20 8.36
C VAL A 549 -23.75 19.46 7.22
N ASN A 550 -23.48 20.50 6.42
CA ASN A 550 -24.29 20.82 5.26
C ASN A 550 -24.05 19.82 4.13
N ILE A 551 -24.97 18.87 3.94
CA ILE A 551 -24.91 17.88 2.86
C ILE A 551 -25.57 18.47 1.62
N LEU A 552 -24.81 18.53 0.52
CA LEU A 552 -25.26 19.07 -0.76
C LEU A 552 -25.87 17.96 -1.64
N GLY A 553 -26.95 18.29 -2.31
CA GLY A 553 -27.68 17.36 -3.16
C GLY A 553 -28.82 16.67 -2.43
N THR A 554 -28.88 15.34 -2.45
CA THR A 554 -29.94 14.58 -1.79
C THR A 554 -29.83 14.71 -0.27
N SER A 555 -30.96 15.06 0.37
CA SER A 555 -31.03 15.15 1.84
C SER A 555 -30.70 13.83 2.51
N ALA A 556 -30.08 13.90 3.67
CA ALA A 556 -29.80 12.73 4.51
C ALA A 556 -31.07 12.11 5.10
N LYS A 557 -32.18 12.90 5.18
CA LYS A 557 -33.51 12.51 5.72
C LYS A 557 -34.46 12.11 4.64
#